data_155779966613b00fc6d259a02df3f1b2
#
_entry.id   155779966613b00fc6d259a02df3f1b2
#
_cell.length_a   1.000
_cell.length_b   1.000
_cell.length_c   1.000
_cell.angle_alpha   90.00
_cell.angle_beta   90.00
_cell.angle_gamma   90.00
#
_symmetry.space_group_name_H-M   'P 1'
#
loop_
_entity.id
_entity.type
_entity.pdbx_description
1 polymer ?
#
loop_
_entity_poly.entity_id
_entity_poly.type
_entity_poly.pdbx_seq_one_letter_code
_entity_poly.pdbx_strand_id
1 'polypeptide(L)'
;MKPIVILLLAIVVSWQPASADNESILAELQRSLAQKERYERQKVARIDHLRHTLAQRRRDPEASYRLSMQLYDEYKSYKYDSAYHYATQSLQLATRLRHVDGKVSAHCAVVFCMLSAGLYKEALDEALSIDIDGASAASRKLYYHTLTRLYFDLADYNRAEPYQRRYLAKGSQYTDSLLRYAAHSIKDSLYAVGMRQMKLYQYDASVRSFRALLGQRDLDLHTRAIVTSSLGWIYISLKDEAQATSYLAQAAICDNESVTKETTALCTLAGLRYKRGDIQRATDYVRLSMADANFYDARQRIIQTGQILPIIEQDRFNIMKSQRNAFIGVAIAAVLLIVALLVFTAVIRRQMRRLQEARRAIERANHTLQTTVAQLREANEIKDEYIGRSFYANSEYLSKIEHLFRTIDRKITAQPYDDLRFSLRESTINSERADIYADFDA
;
A
#
# COMPACT_ATOMS: atom_id res chain seq x y z
N MET A 1 -31.91 -16.67 48.62
CA MET A 1 -31.81 -15.68 47.55
C MET A 1 -30.56 -14.82 47.71
N LYS A 2 -29.36 -15.37 47.56
CA LYS A 2 -28.09 -14.62 47.47
C LYS A 2 -26.99 -15.58 47.03
N PRO A 3 -26.89 -16.01 45.76
CA PRO A 3 -25.58 -16.08 45.12
C PRO A 3 -25.57 -15.75 43.60
N ILE A 4 -26.62 -15.14 43.04
CA ILE A 4 -26.68 -14.86 41.58
C ILE A 4 -26.16 -13.48 41.21
N VAL A 5 -25.96 -12.58 42.17
CA VAL A 5 -25.53 -11.18 41.90
C VAL A 5 -24.01 -11.03 41.79
N ILE A 6 -23.20 -12.02 42.20
CA ILE A 6 -21.71 -11.91 42.17
C ILE A 6 -21.09 -12.35 40.83
N LEU A 7 -21.84 -12.99 39.92
CA LEU A 7 -21.29 -13.45 38.65
C LEU A 7 -21.38 -12.43 37.49
N LEU A 8 -21.99 -11.26 37.73
CA LEU A 8 -22.15 -10.21 36.70
C LEU A 8 -21.09 -9.08 36.79
N LEU A 9 -20.14 -9.14 37.74
CA LEU A 9 -19.16 -8.06 37.97
C LEU A 9 -17.73 -8.46 37.66
N ALA A 10 -17.46 -9.62 37.05
CA ALA A 10 -16.11 -10.07 36.73
C ALA A 10 -15.74 -10.02 35.22
N ILE A 11 -16.52 -9.34 34.37
CA ILE A 11 -16.10 -8.96 33.02
C ILE A 11 -15.80 -7.46 32.99
N VAL A 12 -14.98 -7.00 33.91
CA VAL A 12 -14.15 -5.82 33.67
C VAL A 12 -12.92 -6.34 32.90
N VAL A 13 -13.11 -6.57 31.60
CA VAL A 13 -12.00 -6.59 30.65
C VAL A 13 -11.13 -5.39 31.00
N SER A 14 -9.86 -5.66 31.31
CA SER A 14 -8.81 -4.66 31.48
C SER A 14 -8.67 -3.88 30.17
N TRP A 15 -9.55 -2.94 29.92
CA TRP A 15 -9.37 -1.89 28.96
C TRP A 15 -8.23 -1.02 29.47
N GLN A 16 -7.00 -1.32 29.09
CA GLN A 16 -5.97 -0.31 29.14
C GLN A 16 -6.42 0.81 28.20
N PRO A 17 -6.58 2.04 28.66
CA PRO A 17 -6.92 3.14 27.78
C PRO A 17 -5.78 3.23 26.75
N ALA A 18 -6.11 2.98 25.47
CA ALA A 18 -5.29 3.45 24.38
C ALA A 18 -5.01 4.93 24.70
N SER A 19 -3.74 5.37 24.70
CA SER A 19 -3.44 6.75 25.06
C SER A 19 -4.33 7.66 24.20
N ALA A 20 -4.97 8.63 24.81
CA ALA A 20 -5.94 9.51 24.14
C ALA A 20 -5.37 10.15 22.86
N ASP A 21 -4.05 10.36 22.83
CA ASP A 21 -3.31 10.88 21.68
C ASP A 21 -3.36 9.95 20.47
N ASN A 22 -3.31 8.63 20.65
CA ASN A 22 -3.35 7.69 19.51
C ASN A 22 -4.74 7.60 18.88
N GLU A 23 -5.82 7.73 19.64
CA GLU A 23 -7.18 7.77 19.07
C GLU A 23 -7.42 9.06 18.29
N SER A 24 -6.86 10.19 18.74
CA SER A 24 -6.94 11.46 18.01
C SER A 24 -6.30 11.38 16.63
N ILE A 25 -5.06 10.89 16.53
CA ILE A 25 -4.36 10.77 15.23
C ILE A 25 -4.99 9.70 14.32
N LEU A 26 -5.52 8.61 14.87
CA LEU A 26 -6.24 7.62 14.10
C LEU A 26 -7.56 8.17 13.55
N ALA A 27 -8.25 9.02 14.29
CA ALA A 27 -9.44 9.72 13.82
C ALA A 27 -9.09 10.75 12.71
N GLU A 28 -7.93 11.41 12.82
CA GLU A 28 -7.41 12.28 11.76
C GLU A 28 -7.10 11.50 10.49
N LEU A 29 -6.42 10.35 10.61
CA LEU A 29 -6.18 9.43 9.50
C LEU A 29 -7.49 9.02 8.82
N GLN A 30 -8.51 8.68 9.59
CA GLN A 30 -9.80 8.26 9.05
C GLN A 30 -10.48 9.40 8.27
N ARG A 31 -10.38 10.64 8.76
CA ARG A 31 -10.86 11.84 8.05
C ARG A 31 -10.08 12.10 6.76
N SER A 32 -8.76 11.92 6.78
CA SER A 32 -7.92 12.03 5.57
C SER A 32 -8.30 10.95 4.55
N LEU A 33 -8.40 9.68 4.96
CA LEU A 33 -8.79 8.57 4.08
C LEU A 33 -10.18 8.78 3.44
N ALA A 34 -11.12 9.37 4.15
CA ALA A 34 -12.43 9.73 3.60
C ALA A 34 -12.35 10.78 2.48
N GLN A 35 -11.25 11.54 2.39
CA GLN A 35 -11.01 12.53 1.33
C GLN A 35 -10.14 12.00 0.18
N LYS A 36 -9.78 10.71 0.17
CA LYS A 36 -8.87 10.09 -0.81
C LYS A 36 -9.22 10.44 -2.25
N GLU A 37 -10.48 10.26 -2.64
CA GLU A 37 -10.93 10.57 -4.00
C GLU A 37 -10.76 12.05 -4.39
N ARG A 38 -10.88 12.97 -3.42
CA ARG A 38 -10.64 14.39 -3.67
C ARG A 38 -9.18 14.65 -4.01
N TYR A 39 -8.25 14.07 -3.24
CA TYR A 39 -6.82 14.22 -3.50
C TYR A 39 -6.44 13.57 -4.84
N GLU A 40 -6.99 12.40 -5.14
CA GLU A 40 -6.77 11.72 -6.42
C GLU A 40 -7.26 12.56 -7.61
N ARG A 41 -8.47 13.12 -7.54
CA ARG A 41 -8.98 14.03 -8.60
C ARG A 41 -8.07 15.23 -8.83
N GLN A 42 -7.54 15.83 -7.76
CA GLN A 42 -6.60 16.95 -7.88
C GLN A 42 -5.30 16.53 -8.57
N LYS A 43 -4.77 15.37 -8.23
CA LYS A 43 -3.56 14.83 -8.87
C LYS A 43 -3.79 14.53 -10.35
N VAL A 44 -4.88 13.85 -10.67
CA VAL A 44 -5.25 13.54 -12.07
C VAL A 44 -5.39 14.84 -12.90
N ALA A 45 -6.03 15.86 -12.37
CA ALA A 45 -6.16 17.15 -13.05
C ALA A 45 -4.80 17.81 -13.35
N ARG A 46 -3.82 17.74 -12.41
CA ARG A 46 -2.45 18.22 -12.66
C ARG A 46 -1.76 17.40 -13.75
N ILE A 47 -1.88 16.10 -13.70
CA ILE A 47 -1.33 15.19 -14.71
C ILE A 47 -1.90 15.49 -16.10
N ASP A 48 -3.21 15.64 -16.21
CA ASP A 48 -3.88 15.91 -17.49
C ASP A 48 -3.48 17.25 -18.06
N HIS A 49 -3.34 18.27 -17.22
CA HIS A 49 -2.81 19.57 -17.64
C HIS A 49 -1.38 19.46 -18.21
N LEU A 50 -0.49 18.73 -17.53
CA LEU A 50 0.87 18.52 -17.99
C LEU A 50 0.92 17.73 -19.31
N ARG A 51 0.09 16.70 -19.44
CA ARG A 51 -0.03 15.88 -20.68
C ARG A 51 -0.50 16.73 -21.86
N HIS A 52 -1.51 17.55 -21.63
CA HIS A 52 -2.02 18.47 -22.67
C HIS A 52 -0.93 19.48 -23.10
N THR A 53 -0.23 20.06 -22.14
CA THR A 53 0.85 21.01 -22.40
C THR A 53 2.01 20.31 -23.16
N LEU A 54 2.37 19.09 -22.79
CA LEU A 54 3.39 18.32 -23.50
C LEU A 54 2.98 18.05 -24.95
N ALA A 55 1.70 17.71 -25.18
CA ALA A 55 1.18 17.48 -26.54
C ALA A 55 1.29 18.75 -27.43
N GLN A 56 1.07 19.92 -26.88
CA GLN A 56 1.23 21.19 -27.59
C GLN A 56 2.69 21.57 -27.87
N ARG A 57 3.62 21.13 -27.02
CA ARG A 57 5.05 21.46 -27.09
C ARG A 57 5.92 20.40 -27.73
N ARG A 58 5.36 19.40 -28.41
CA ARG A 58 6.09 18.27 -29.00
C ARG A 58 7.24 18.64 -29.94
N ARG A 59 7.17 19.83 -30.56
CA ARG A 59 8.21 20.32 -31.49
C ARG A 59 9.38 20.99 -30.79
N ASP A 60 9.28 21.24 -29.50
CA ASP A 60 10.32 21.83 -28.65
C ASP A 60 10.92 20.73 -27.76
N PRO A 61 12.11 20.19 -28.07
CA PRO A 61 12.71 19.09 -27.32
C PRO A 61 13.04 19.46 -25.87
N GLU A 62 13.43 20.73 -25.62
CA GLU A 62 13.76 21.20 -24.28
C GLU A 62 12.52 21.30 -23.38
N ALA A 63 11.44 21.89 -23.92
CA ALA A 63 10.16 21.93 -23.22
C ALA A 63 9.61 20.52 -23.00
N SER A 64 9.74 19.63 -24.00
CA SER A 64 9.31 18.22 -23.89
C SER A 64 10.08 17.49 -22.80
N TYR A 65 11.38 17.68 -22.69
CA TYR A 65 12.19 17.11 -21.61
C TYR A 65 11.69 17.56 -20.22
N ARG A 66 11.54 18.89 -20.02
CA ARG A 66 11.10 19.45 -18.74
C ARG A 66 9.72 18.93 -18.35
N LEU A 67 8.76 18.93 -19.29
CA LEU A 67 7.40 18.46 -19.07
C LEU A 67 7.35 16.94 -18.80
N SER A 68 8.18 16.16 -19.48
CA SER A 68 8.31 14.72 -19.21
C SER A 68 8.87 14.44 -17.80
N MET A 69 9.86 15.21 -17.34
CA MET A 69 10.37 15.11 -15.98
C MET A 69 9.30 15.51 -14.94
N GLN A 70 8.49 16.55 -15.21
CA GLN A 70 7.37 16.90 -14.35
C GLN A 70 6.29 15.82 -14.31
N LEU A 71 5.98 15.19 -15.43
CA LEU A 71 5.08 14.05 -15.49
C LEU A 71 5.63 12.83 -14.75
N TYR A 72 6.94 12.56 -14.89
CA TYR A 72 7.61 11.56 -14.07
C TYR A 72 7.43 11.85 -12.57
N ASP A 73 7.65 13.09 -12.14
CA ASP A 73 7.50 13.47 -10.73
C ASP A 73 6.07 13.29 -10.19
N GLU A 74 5.05 13.57 -11.01
CA GLU A 74 3.65 13.28 -10.64
C GLU A 74 3.36 11.78 -10.60
N TYR A 75 3.98 10.97 -11.47
CA TYR A 75 3.70 9.54 -11.57
C TYR A 75 4.58 8.65 -10.68
N LYS A 76 5.78 9.08 -10.27
CA LYS A 76 6.81 8.22 -9.64
C LYS A 76 6.34 7.44 -8.41
N SER A 77 5.41 8.00 -7.64
CA SER A 77 4.81 7.34 -6.48
C SER A 77 3.30 7.07 -6.66
N TYR A 78 2.76 7.28 -7.87
CA TYR A 78 1.35 7.13 -8.20
C TYR A 78 1.07 5.96 -9.13
N LYS A 79 1.81 5.85 -10.25
CA LYS A 79 1.63 4.77 -11.23
C LYS A 79 2.95 4.43 -11.93
N TYR A 80 3.43 3.22 -11.70
CA TYR A 80 4.74 2.75 -12.15
C TYR A 80 4.95 2.85 -13.68
N ASP A 81 4.06 2.25 -14.49
CA ASP A 81 4.22 2.22 -15.94
C ASP A 81 4.37 3.62 -16.55
N SER A 82 3.55 4.55 -16.06
CA SER A 82 3.59 5.93 -16.51
C SER A 82 4.87 6.64 -16.07
N ALA A 83 5.30 6.41 -14.82
CA ALA A 83 6.56 6.95 -14.30
C ALA A 83 7.74 6.48 -15.13
N TYR A 84 7.83 5.18 -15.39
CA TYR A 84 8.88 4.57 -16.20
C TYR A 84 8.87 5.09 -17.65
N HIS A 85 7.67 5.21 -18.25
CA HIS A 85 7.51 5.78 -19.58
C HIS A 85 8.10 7.19 -19.66
N TYR A 86 7.72 8.09 -18.74
CA TYR A 86 8.20 9.47 -18.79
C TYR A 86 9.66 9.61 -18.39
N ALA A 87 10.17 8.78 -17.47
CA ALA A 87 11.60 8.73 -17.15
C ALA A 87 12.43 8.34 -18.39
N THR A 88 12.03 7.29 -19.09
CA THR A 88 12.70 6.81 -20.31
C THR A 88 12.60 7.82 -21.45
N GLN A 89 11.43 8.44 -21.63
CA GLN A 89 11.25 9.52 -22.62
C GLN A 89 12.18 10.70 -22.31
N SER A 90 12.29 11.08 -21.04
CA SER A 90 13.18 12.16 -20.60
C SER A 90 14.64 11.83 -20.89
N LEU A 91 15.06 10.58 -20.68
CA LEU A 91 16.40 10.11 -20.97
C LEU A 91 16.73 10.20 -22.47
N GLN A 92 15.82 9.79 -23.34
CA GLN A 92 15.96 9.91 -24.77
C GLN A 92 16.09 11.38 -25.22
N LEU A 93 15.27 12.27 -24.66
CA LEU A 93 15.30 13.70 -24.95
C LEU A 93 16.61 14.34 -24.45
N ALA A 94 17.02 14.08 -23.22
CA ALA A 94 18.26 14.59 -22.65
C ALA A 94 19.50 14.13 -23.44
N THR A 95 19.49 12.89 -23.94
CA THR A 95 20.54 12.33 -24.79
C THR A 95 20.63 13.05 -26.13
N ARG A 96 19.50 13.31 -26.79
CA ARG A 96 19.44 14.08 -28.05
C ARG A 96 19.89 15.51 -27.88
N LEU A 97 19.51 16.12 -26.75
CA LEU A 97 19.91 17.51 -26.40
C LEU A 97 21.37 17.59 -25.95
N ARG A 98 22.04 16.48 -25.74
CA ARG A 98 23.40 16.42 -25.14
C ARG A 98 23.46 17.14 -23.78
N HIS A 99 22.36 17.14 -23.04
CA HIS A 99 22.22 17.82 -21.78
C HIS A 99 22.74 16.93 -20.64
N VAL A 100 23.95 17.16 -20.16
CA VAL A 100 24.63 16.31 -19.16
C VAL A 100 23.81 16.15 -17.91
N ASP A 101 23.38 17.23 -17.28
CA ASP A 101 22.56 17.19 -16.05
C ASP A 101 21.20 16.51 -16.27
N GLY A 102 20.61 16.74 -17.44
CA GLY A 102 19.36 16.11 -17.83
C GLY A 102 19.48 14.59 -17.98
N LYS A 103 20.60 14.12 -18.54
CA LYS A 103 20.89 12.68 -18.63
C LYS A 103 21.02 12.05 -17.25
N VAL A 104 21.82 12.64 -16.37
CA VAL A 104 21.97 12.15 -14.99
C VAL A 104 20.63 12.10 -14.28
N SER A 105 19.83 13.17 -14.38
CA SER A 105 18.50 13.23 -13.73
C SER A 105 17.54 12.17 -14.27
N ALA A 106 17.50 11.98 -15.58
CA ALA A 106 16.64 10.99 -16.21
C ALA A 106 17.05 9.55 -15.92
N HIS A 107 18.36 9.24 -15.91
CA HIS A 107 18.87 7.94 -15.46
C HIS A 107 18.49 7.66 -14.00
N CYS A 108 18.69 8.63 -13.10
CA CYS A 108 18.28 8.50 -11.70
C CYS A 108 16.75 8.25 -11.57
N ALA A 109 15.94 8.86 -12.44
CA ALA A 109 14.51 8.61 -12.48
C ALA A 109 14.18 7.18 -12.94
N VAL A 110 14.88 6.65 -13.94
CA VAL A 110 14.76 5.26 -14.38
C VAL A 110 15.16 4.30 -13.26
N VAL A 111 16.28 4.54 -12.60
CA VAL A 111 16.74 3.75 -11.43
C VAL A 111 15.70 3.76 -10.32
N PHE A 112 15.11 4.92 -10.03
CA PHE A 112 14.04 5.02 -9.02
C PHE A 112 12.85 4.11 -9.37
N CYS A 113 12.39 4.13 -10.62
CA CYS A 113 11.30 3.26 -11.09
C CYS A 113 11.67 1.78 -10.95
N MET A 114 12.88 1.39 -11.35
CA MET A 114 13.35 0.00 -11.23
C MET A 114 13.38 -0.47 -9.78
N LEU A 115 13.86 0.38 -8.86
CA LEU A 115 13.86 0.09 -7.42
C LEU A 115 12.43 -0.10 -6.88
N SER A 116 11.52 0.78 -7.24
CA SER A 116 10.12 0.71 -6.82
C SER A 116 9.41 -0.54 -7.34
N ALA A 117 9.83 -1.05 -8.51
CA ALA A 117 9.35 -2.32 -9.06
C ALA A 117 10.05 -3.56 -8.46
N GLY A 118 11.12 -3.38 -7.67
CA GLY A 118 11.91 -4.49 -7.12
C GLY A 118 12.93 -5.07 -8.11
N LEU A 119 13.27 -4.35 -9.18
CA LEU A 119 14.25 -4.73 -10.19
C LEU A 119 15.66 -4.28 -9.74
N TYR A 120 16.13 -4.87 -8.63
CA TYR A 120 17.35 -4.40 -7.95
C TYR A 120 18.63 -4.57 -8.77
N LYS A 121 18.73 -5.66 -9.56
CA LYS A 121 19.91 -5.92 -10.38
C LYS A 121 19.99 -4.91 -11.52
N GLU A 122 18.89 -4.72 -12.23
CA GLU A 122 18.76 -3.79 -13.32
C GLU A 122 18.98 -2.34 -12.84
N ALA A 123 18.42 -2.01 -11.68
CA ALA A 123 18.63 -0.71 -11.05
C ALA A 123 20.11 -0.46 -10.70
N LEU A 124 20.82 -1.49 -10.23
CA LEU A 124 22.24 -1.38 -9.91
C LEU A 124 23.10 -1.18 -11.18
N ASP A 125 22.84 -1.98 -12.22
CA ASP A 125 23.56 -1.87 -13.48
C ASP A 125 23.34 -0.50 -14.12
N GLU A 126 22.09 -0.04 -14.17
CA GLU A 126 21.73 1.29 -14.68
C GLU A 126 22.39 2.40 -13.86
N ALA A 127 22.33 2.33 -12.52
CA ALA A 127 22.93 3.35 -11.65
C ALA A 127 24.45 3.44 -11.81
N LEU A 128 25.14 2.31 -11.98
CA LEU A 128 26.59 2.28 -12.16
C LEU A 128 27.04 2.68 -13.57
N SER A 129 26.14 2.66 -14.56
CA SER A 129 26.41 3.13 -15.91
C SER A 129 26.34 4.65 -16.06
N ILE A 130 25.83 5.36 -15.05
CA ILE A 130 25.65 6.82 -15.12
C ILE A 130 26.99 7.53 -15.11
N ASP A 131 27.28 8.21 -16.21
CA ASP A 131 28.43 9.12 -16.30
C ASP A 131 28.06 10.46 -15.67
N ILE A 132 28.83 10.86 -14.66
CA ILE A 132 28.67 12.14 -13.94
C ILE A 132 29.75 13.16 -14.26
N ASP A 133 30.62 12.88 -15.25
CA ASP A 133 31.65 13.81 -15.65
C ASP A 133 31.04 15.04 -16.32
N GLY A 134 31.49 16.21 -15.89
CA GLY A 134 30.88 17.48 -16.29
C GLY A 134 29.53 17.81 -15.68
N ALA A 135 28.93 16.92 -14.86
CA ALA A 135 27.68 17.19 -14.20
C ALA A 135 27.78 18.23 -13.08
N SER A 136 26.73 19.02 -12.91
CA SER A 136 26.61 20.02 -11.84
C SER A 136 26.61 19.39 -10.44
N ALA A 137 26.85 20.20 -9.41
CA ALA A 137 26.76 19.79 -8.01
C ALA A 137 25.36 19.24 -7.66
N ALA A 138 24.29 19.80 -8.25
CA ALA A 138 22.92 19.35 -8.04
C ALA A 138 22.70 17.94 -8.62
N SER A 139 23.19 17.68 -9.83
CA SER A 139 23.09 16.36 -10.48
C SER A 139 23.94 15.31 -9.78
N ARG A 140 25.15 15.68 -9.33
CA ARG A 140 25.99 14.80 -8.50
C ARG A 140 25.34 14.47 -7.16
N LYS A 141 24.69 15.46 -6.52
CA LYS A 141 23.89 15.23 -5.32
C LYS A 141 22.77 14.20 -5.56
N LEU A 142 22.01 14.36 -6.63
CA LEU A 142 20.93 13.43 -6.99
C LEU A 142 21.47 12.01 -7.26
N TYR A 143 22.57 11.89 -7.98
CA TYR A 143 23.23 10.61 -8.26
C TYR A 143 23.65 9.90 -6.97
N TYR A 144 24.34 10.60 -6.06
CA TYR A 144 24.76 9.98 -4.80
C TYR A 144 23.59 9.67 -3.87
N HIS A 145 22.53 10.48 -3.91
CA HIS A 145 21.26 10.16 -3.22
C HIS A 145 20.67 8.86 -3.76
N THR A 146 20.62 8.71 -5.08
CA THR A 146 20.11 7.49 -5.75
C THR A 146 20.93 6.27 -5.38
N LEU A 147 22.26 6.34 -5.42
CA LEU A 147 23.14 5.24 -5.00
C LEU A 147 22.99 4.91 -3.51
N THR A 148 22.90 5.91 -2.66
CA THR A 148 22.68 5.71 -1.21
C THR A 148 21.40 4.91 -0.97
N ARG A 149 20.29 5.32 -1.57
CA ARG A 149 19.01 4.60 -1.48
C ARG A 149 19.13 3.18 -2.02
N LEU A 150 19.67 3.02 -3.23
CA LEU A 150 19.83 1.72 -3.89
C LEU A 150 20.58 0.72 -3.01
N TYR A 151 21.72 1.10 -2.45
CA TYR A 151 22.49 0.18 -1.61
C TYR A 151 21.83 -0.12 -0.27
N PHE A 152 21.10 0.81 0.32
CA PHE A 152 20.32 0.53 1.52
C PHE A 152 19.10 -0.37 1.22
N ASP A 153 18.43 -0.16 0.08
CA ASP A 153 17.32 -1.03 -0.34
C ASP A 153 17.81 -2.45 -0.67
N LEU A 154 19.00 -2.57 -1.29
CA LEU A 154 19.68 -3.87 -1.50
C LEU A 154 20.02 -4.57 -0.17
N ALA A 155 20.46 -3.82 0.85
CA ALA A 155 20.74 -4.37 2.17
C ALA A 155 19.47 -4.87 2.87
N ASP A 156 18.35 -4.18 2.70
CA ASP A 156 17.05 -4.59 3.26
C ASP A 156 16.49 -5.81 2.52
N TYR A 157 16.69 -5.89 1.22
CA TYR A 157 16.25 -7.01 0.40
C TYR A 157 17.08 -8.26 0.65
N ASN A 158 18.41 -8.12 0.60
CA ASN A 158 19.35 -9.24 0.75
C ASN A 158 19.95 -9.25 2.15
N ARG A 159 19.25 -9.89 3.09
CA ARG A 159 19.64 -9.96 4.50
C ARG A 159 20.71 -11.01 4.80
N ALA A 160 21.19 -11.73 3.77
CA ALA A 160 22.22 -12.76 3.94
C ALA A 160 23.62 -12.14 4.10
N GLU A 161 24.39 -12.63 5.09
CA GLU A 161 25.80 -12.30 5.21
C GLU A 161 26.62 -13.04 4.12
N PRO A 162 27.67 -12.44 3.55
CA PRO A 162 28.23 -11.12 3.89
C PRO A 162 27.63 -9.94 3.07
N TYR A 163 26.60 -10.19 2.28
CA TYR A 163 26.07 -9.23 1.31
C TYR A 163 25.42 -8.02 2.00
N GLN A 164 24.60 -8.26 3.02
CA GLN A 164 23.98 -7.18 3.78
C GLN A 164 25.00 -6.17 4.29
N ARG A 165 26.06 -6.65 4.93
CA ARG A 165 27.14 -5.80 5.47
C ARG A 165 27.86 -5.01 4.36
N ARG A 166 28.12 -5.65 3.21
CA ARG A 166 28.75 -5.00 2.06
C ARG A 166 27.87 -3.89 1.50
N TYR A 167 26.56 -4.12 1.39
CA TYR A 167 25.64 -3.11 0.91
C TYR A 167 25.47 -1.96 1.90
N LEU A 168 25.39 -2.22 3.20
CA LEU A 168 25.37 -1.16 4.22
C LEU A 168 26.62 -0.30 4.20
N ALA A 169 27.79 -0.92 4.03
CA ALA A 169 29.06 -0.20 3.92
C ALA A 169 29.10 0.69 2.67
N LYS A 170 28.65 0.16 1.51
CA LYS A 170 28.57 0.94 0.27
C LYS A 170 27.55 2.08 0.38
N GLY A 171 26.36 1.84 0.93
CA GLY A 171 25.36 2.87 1.18
C GLY A 171 25.90 3.98 2.08
N SER A 172 26.65 3.63 3.14
CA SER A 172 27.31 4.60 4.01
C SER A 172 28.38 5.42 3.29
N GLN A 173 29.21 4.78 2.46
CA GLN A 173 30.22 5.45 1.63
C GLN A 173 29.59 6.46 0.66
N TYR A 174 28.48 6.09 0.01
CA TYR A 174 27.76 7.00 -0.88
C TYR A 174 27.02 8.11 -0.12
N THR A 175 26.59 7.84 1.13
CA THR A 175 26.07 8.89 2.01
C THR A 175 27.14 9.95 2.29
N ASP A 176 28.40 9.56 2.53
CA ASP A 176 29.49 10.54 2.73
C ASP A 176 29.71 11.38 1.46
N SER A 177 29.62 10.77 0.28
CA SER A 177 29.69 11.50 -0.99
C SER A 177 28.51 12.46 -1.17
N LEU A 178 27.29 12.00 -0.83
CA LEU A 178 26.07 12.82 -0.85
C LEU A 178 26.21 14.06 0.05
N LEU A 179 26.70 13.89 1.28
CA LEU A 179 26.82 14.96 2.27
C LEU A 179 27.77 16.08 1.81
N ARG A 180 28.79 15.79 0.98
CA ARG A 180 29.64 16.83 0.38
C ARG A 180 28.85 17.79 -0.51
N TYR A 181 27.83 17.31 -1.20
CA TYR A 181 26.96 18.11 -2.09
C TYR A 181 25.70 18.61 -1.38
N ALA A 182 25.35 18.05 -0.23
CA ALA A 182 24.20 18.45 0.58
C ALA A 182 24.56 19.52 1.65
N ALA A 183 25.82 19.90 1.80
CA ALA A 183 26.33 20.78 2.87
C ALA A 183 25.58 22.12 2.99
N HIS A 184 25.03 22.65 1.91
CA HIS A 184 24.26 23.90 1.89
C HIS A 184 22.78 23.71 2.16
N SER A 185 22.30 22.47 2.36
CA SER A 185 20.91 22.15 2.66
C SER A 185 20.81 21.36 3.95
N ILE A 186 20.38 22.01 5.01
CA ILE A 186 20.21 21.36 6.32
C ILE A 186 19.18 20.22 6.23
N LYS A 187 18.14 20.36 5.39
CA LYS A 187 17.12 19.34 5.17
C LYS A 187 17.70 18.08 4.54
N ASP A 188 18.47 18.24 3.45
CA ASP A 188 19.11 17.10 2.74
C ASP A 188 20.13 16.40 3.65
N SER A 189 20.89 17.17 4.42
CA SER A 189 21.88 16.63 5.36
C SER A 189 21.22 15.85 6.50
N LEU A 190 20.18 16.40 7.13
CA LEU A 190 19.44 15.70 8.19
C LEU A 190 18.74 14.43 7.67
N TYR A 191 18.19 14.49 6.45
CA TYR A 191 17.59 13.32 5.82
C TYR A 191 18.62 12.22 5.57
N ALA A 192 19.74 12.54 4.92
CA ALA A 192 20.78 11.58 4.59
C ALA A 192 21.42 10.94 5.84
N VAL A 193 21.72 11.77 6.84
CA VAL A 193 22.28 11.31 8.12
C VAL A 193 21.27 10.45 8.88
N GLY A 194 20.02 10.88 8.98
CA GLY A 194 18.96 10.14 9.67
C GLY A 194 18.72 8.78 9.06
N MET A 195 18.64 8.70 7.70
CA MET A 195 18.50 7.43 6.99
C MET A 195 19.68 6.49 7.23
N ARG A 196 20.92 6.99 7.11
CA ARG A 196 22.12 6.19 7.40
C ARG A 196 22.12 5.65 8.81
N GLN A 197 21.83 6.50 9.80
CA GLN A 197 21.77 6.11 11.22
C GLN A 197 20.72 5.03 11.47
N MET A 198 19.54 5.16 10.85
CA MET A 198 18.49 4.14 10.91
C MET A 198 18.98 2.80 10.34
N LYS A 199 19.59 2.80 9.14
CA LYS A 199 20.09 1.59 8.49
C LYS A 199 21.25 0.92 9.24
N LEU A 200 22.00 1.69 10.00
CA LEU A 200 23.06 1.19 10.89
C LEU A 200 22.57 0.89 12.31
N TYR A 201 21.27 0.84 12.53
CA TYR A 201 20.63 0.55 13.83
C TYR A 201 20.99 1.55 14.96
N GLN A 202 21.44 2.74 14.61
CA GLN A 202 21.73 3.84 15.53
C GLN A 202 20.45 4.65 15.81
N TYR A 203 19.45 3.99 16.41
CA TYR A 203 18.08 4.50 16.49
C TYR A 203 17.96 5.84 17.19
N ASP A 204 18.60 6.04 18.35
CA ASP A 204 18.52 7.30 19.09
C ASP A 204 19.07 8.49 18.30
N ALA A 205 20.17 8.28 17.57
CA ALA A 205 20.76 9.31 16.71
C ALA A 205 19.83 9.62 15.54
N SER A 206 19.27 8.57 14.91
CA SER A 206 18.32 8.70 13.81
C SER A 206 17.06 9.46 14.23
N VAL A 207 16.49 9.14 15.39
CA VAL A 207 15.33 9.84 15.96
C VAL A 207 15.62 11.33 16.13
N ARG A 208 16.81 11.70 16.67
CA ARG A 208 17.20 13.11 16.80
C ARG A 208 17.28 13.80 15.44
N SER A 209 17.93 13.16 14.44
CA SER A 209 18.07 13.71 13.08
C SER A 209 16.71 13.89 12.41
N PHE A 210 15.84 12.90 12.47
CA PHE A 210 14.52 12.97 11.86
C PHE A 210 13.57 13.96 12.57
N ARG A 211 13.60 14.06 13.89
CA ARG A 211 12.82 15.08 14.62
C ARG A 211 13.30 16.50 14.27
N ALA A 212 14.61 16.70 14.16
CA ALA A 212 15.16 17.97 13.72
C ALA A 212 14.73 18.31 12.28
N LEU A 213 14.65 17.30 11.39
CA LEU A 213 14.15 17.47 10.03
C LEU A 213 12.65 17.81 10.00
N LEU A 214 11.83 17.12 10.80
CA LEU A 214 10.39 17.42 10.91
C LEU A 214 10.09 18.82 11.44
N GLY A 215 11.00 19.38 12.22
CA GLY A 215 10.93 20.77 12.71
C GLY A 215 11.31 21.82 11.65
N GLN A 216 11.81 21.44 10.48
CA GLN A 216 12.13 22.38 9.41
C GLN A 216 10.85 22.90 8.73
N ARG A 217 10.84 24.21 8.43
CA ARG A 217 9.75 24.81 7.63
C ARG A 217 9.77 24.28 6.20
N ASP A 218 8.62 24.23 5.55
CA ASP A 218 8.45 23.87 4.14
C ASP A 218 8.99 22.47 3.77
N LEU A 219 8.84 21.51 4.67
CA LEU A 219 9.06 20.11 4.36
C LEU A 219 7.86 19.58 3.57
N ASP A 220 8.13 19.08 2.35
CA ASP A 220 7.09 18.54 1.49
C ASP A 220 6.45 17.28 2.09
N LEU A 221 5.20 16.98 1.70
CA LEU A 221 4.41 15.88 2.23
C LEU A 221 5.08 14.52 2.01
N HIS A 222 5.72 14.32 0.85
CA HIS A 222 6.36 13.04 0.53
C HIS A 222 7.57 12.79 1.43
N THR A 223 8.45 13.77 1.60
CA THR A 223 9.58 13.67 2.53
C THR A 223 9.09 13.50 3.98
N ARG A 224 8.04 14.22 4.38
CA ARG A 224 7.42 14.05 5.71
C ARG A 224 6.91 12.62 5.90
N ALA A 225 6.23 12.04 4.90
CA ALA A 225 5.74 10.67 4.93
C ALA A 225 6.88 9.65 5.13
N ILE A 226 7.97 9.78 4.37
CA ILE A 226 9.14 8.90 4.48
C ILE A 226 9.74 8.99 5.89
N VAL A 227 9.94 10.20 6.40
CA VAL A 227 10.57 10.42 7.72
C VAL A 227 9.69 9.89 8.85
N THR A 228 8.37 10.17 8.81
CA THR A 228 7.45 9.67 9.83
C THR A 228 7.27 8.15 9.73
N SER A 229 7.23 7.57 8.53
CA SER A 229 7.23 6.12 8.34
C SER A 229 8.50 5.47 8.91
N SER A 230 9.67 6.09 8.68
CA SER A 230 10.95 5.64 9.22
C SER A 230 10.99 5.70 10.74
N LEU A 231 10.48 6.78 11.34
CA LEU A 231 10.32 6.89 12.80
C LEU A 231 9.37 5.82 13.33
N GLY A 232 8.26 5.58 12.66
CA GLY A 232 7.32 4.51 13.02
C GLY A 232 8.00 3.13 13.05
N TRP A 233 8.82 2.83 12.05
CA TRP A 233 9.60 1.60 12.01
C TRP A 233 10.65 1.51 13.13
N ILE A 234 11.35 2.61 13.41
CA ILE A 234 12.31 2.68 14.53
C ILE A 234 11.59 2.37 15.85
N TYR A 235 10.44 2.99 16.12
CA TYR A 235 9.69 2.76 17.35
C TYR A 235 9.09 1.35 17.45
N ILE A 236 8.76 0.70 16.34
CA ILE A 236 8.45 -0.74 16.33
C ILE A 236 9.67 -1.54 16.84
N SER A 237 10.86 -1.23 16.33
CA SER A 237 12.11 -1.89 16.73
C SER A 237 12.45 -1.65 18.19
N LEU A 238 12.14 -0.47 18.71
CA LEU A 238 12.29 -0.09 20.12
C LEU A 238 11.13 -0.59 21.02
N LYS A 239 10.13 -1.27 20.43
CA LYS A 239 8.93 -1.78 21.12
C LYS A 239 8.05 -0.68 21.76
N ASP A 240 8.17 0.56 21.31
CA ASP A 240 7.28 1.66 21.68
C ASP A 240 6.13 1.76 20.68
N GLU A 241 5.09 0.98 20.95
CA GLU A 241 3.94 0.85 20.08
C GLU A 241 3.09 2.13 19.98
N ALA A 242 3.12 2.96 21.02
CA ALA A 242 2.37 4.22 21.04
C ALA A 242 2.99 5.22 20.07
N GLN A 243 4.30 5.43 20.14
CA GLN A 243 5.02 6.29 19.19
C GLN A 243 4.98 5.72 17.77
N ALA A 244 5.16 4.40 17.63
CA ALA A 244 5.07 3.74 16.34
C ALA A 244 3.71 4.00 15.66
N THR A 245 2.61 3.85 16.40
CA THR A 245 1.26 4.12 15.91
C THR A 245 1.10 5.58 15.49
N SER A 246 1.54 6.52 16.32
CA SER A 246 1.43 7.95 16.03
C SER A 246 2.17 8.33 14.75
N TYR A 247 3.43 7.92 14.60
CA TYR A 247 4.23 8.25 13.44
C TYR A 247 3.77 7.54 12.16
N LEU A 248 3.33 6.28 12.24
CA LEU A 248 2.78 5.57 11.07
C LEU A 248 1.45 6.16 10.61
N ALA A 249 0.60 6.61 11.53
CA ALA A 249 -0.63 7.31 11.18
C ALA A 249 -0.34 8.65 10.49
N GLN A 250 0.62 9.43 10.99
CA GLN A 250 1.08 10.65 10.33
C GLN A 250 1.63 10.38 8.92
N ALA A 251 2.43 9.31 8.77
CA ALA A 251 2.94 8.90 7.46
C ALA A 251 1.80 8.57 6.51
N ALA A 252 0.83 7.76 6.94
CA ALA A 252 -0.31 7.38 6.13
C ALA A 252 -1.20 8.58 5.74
N ILE A 253 -1.34 9.58 6.60
CA ILE A 253 -2.02 10.85 6.27
C ILE A 253 -1.25 11.56 5.15
N CYS A 254 0.06 11.77 5.30
CA CYS A 254 0.88 12.44 4.30
C CYS A 254 0.89 11.68 2.96
N ASP A 255 0.96 10.35 2.99
CA ASP A 255 0.88 9.48 1.79
C ASP A 255 -0.47 9.64 1.08
N ASN A 256 -1.57 9.67 1.83
CA ASN A 256 -2.91 9.84 1.27
C ASN A 256 -3.09 11.24 0.66
N GLU A 257 -2.63 12.29 1.33
CA GLU A 257 -2.73 13.68 0.85
C GLU A 257 -1.84 13.97 -0.37
N SER A 258 -0.65 13.34 -0.43
CA SER A 258 0.24 13.42 -1.60
C SER A 258 -0.13 12.43 -2.72
N VAL A 259 -1.13 11.57 -2.48
CA VAL A 259 -1.56 10.49 -3.38
C VAL A 259 -0.38 9.57 -3.73
N THR A 260 0.37 9.17 -2.70
CA THR A 260 1.44 8.17 -2.80
C THR A 260 0.84 6.77 -2.67
N LYS A 261 1.02 5.95 -3.71
CA LYS A 261 0.51 4.57 -3.77
C LYS A 261 1.56 3.52 -3.42
N GLU A 262 2.82 3.89 -3.52
CA GLU A 262 3.98 3.07 -3.15
C GLU A 262 4.29 3.23 -1.64
N THR A 263 3.35 2.91 -0.76
CA THR A 263 3.52 3.12 0.69
C THR A 263 3.55 1.81 1.47
N THR A 264 4.22 1.82 2.62
CA THR A 264 4.20 0.74 3.61
C THR A 264 3.57 1.16 4.94
N ALA A 265 3.39 2.46 5.16
CA ALA A 265 2.96 2.99 6.44
C ALA A 265 1.60 2.42 6.86
N LEU A 266 0.62 2.44 5.95
CA LEU A 266 -0.73 1.96 6.22
C LEU A 266 -0.76 0.44 6.46
N CYS A 267 0.01 -0.35 5.69
CA CYS A 267 0.14 -1.79 5.87
C CYS A 267 0.79 -2.14 7.22
N THR A 268 1.86 -1.43 7.59
CA THR A 268 2.56 -1.61 8.86
C THR A 268 1.65 -1.25 10.04
N LEU A 269 0.89 -0.15 9.92
CA LEU A 269 -0.10 0.26 10.91
C LEU A 269 -1.22 -0.78 11.05
N ALA A 270 -1.67 -1.39 9.94
CA ALA A 270 -2.63 -2.48 9.97
C ALA A 270 -2.13 -3.66 10.83
N GLY A 271 -0.86 -4.04 10.68
CA GLY A 271 -0.23 -5.08 11.51
C GLY A 271 -0.21 -4.73 13.01
N LEU A 272 0.04 -3.46 13.37
CA LEU A 272 -0.03 -3.02 14.77
C LEU A 272 -1.46 -3.05 15.31
N ARG A 273 -2.45 -2.61 14.51
CA ARG A 273 -3.87 -2.67 14.92
C ARG A 273 -4.36 -4.09 15.08
N TYR A 274 -3.95 -4.98 14.18
CA TYR A 274 -4.23 -6.40 14.29
C TYR A 274 -3.71 -7.00 15.60
N LYS A 275 -2.46 -6.75 15.95
CA LYS A 275 -1.85 -7.21 17.22
C LYS A 275 -2.60 -6.70 18.47
N ARG A 276 -3.23 -5.54 18.39
CA ARG A 276 -4.07 -4.97 19.46
C ARG A 276 -5.51 -5.47 19.47
N GLY A 277 -5.87 -6.36 18.55
CA GLY A 277 -7.24 -6.86 18.42
C GLY A 277 -8.22 -5.91 17.73
N ASP A 278 -7.74 -4.77 17.18
CA ASP A 278 -8.55 -3.86 16.37
C ASP A 278 -8.64 -4.40 14.93
N ILE A 279 -9.37 -5.51 14.79
CA ILE A 279 -9.48 -6.26 13.53
C ILE A 279 -10.15 -5.43 12.45
N GLN A 280 -11.09 -4.56 12.81
CA GLN A 280 -11.81 -3.73 11.85
C GLN A 280 -10.85 -2.75 11.16
N ARG A 281 -10.15 -1.89 11.93
CA ARG A 281 -9.18 -0.96 11.35
C ARG A 281 -8.04 -1.69 10.63
N ALA A 282 -7.55 -2.81 11.18
CA ALA A 282 -6.53 -3.62 10.52
C ALA A 282 -6.99 -4.10 9.13
N THR A 283 -8.22 -4.60 9.02
CA THR A 283 -8.79 -5.04 7.74
C THR A 283 -8.92 -3.89 6.75
N ASP A 284 -9.47 -2.76 7.18
CA ASP A 284 -9.68 -1.61 6.31
C ASP A 284 -8.35 -1.06 5.79
N TYR A 285 -7.34 -0.93 6.66
CA TYR A 285 -6.02 -0.43 6.29
C TYR A 285 -5.26 -1.37 5.35
N VAL A 286 -5.28 -2.69 5.61
CA VAL A 286 -4.58 -3.65 4.75
C VAL A 286 -5.22 -3.74 3.37
N ARG A 287 -6.55 -3.66 3.28
CA ARG A 287 -7.28 -3.65 1.99
C ARG A 287 -6.95 -2.40 1.17
N LEU A 288 -6.94 -1.23 1.80
CA LEU A 288 -6.55 0.02 1.15
C LEU A 288 -5.10 -0.03 0.66
N SER A 289 -4.20 -0.53 1.51
CA SER A 289 -2.79 -0.70 1.13
C SER A 289 -2.61 -1.67 -0.04
N MET A 290 -3.37 -2.79 -0.07
CA MET A 290 -3.34 -3.74 -1.19
C MET A 290 -3.89 -3.12 -2.48
N ALA A 291 -4.99 -2.37 -2.39
CA ALA A 291 -5.56 -1.67 -3.54
C ALA A 291 -4.58 -0.66 -4.13
N ASP A 292 -3.90 0.11 -3.28
CA ASP A 292 -2.89 1.08 -3.70
C ASP A 292 -1.65 0.39 -4.30
N ALA A 293 -1.15 -0.69 -3.69
CA ALA A 293 -0.03 -1.47 -4.21
C ALA A 293 -0.33 -2.10 -5.59
N ASN A 294 -1.54 -2.64 -5.78
CA ASN A 294 -1.99 -3.18 -7.05
C ASN A 294 -2.15 -2.09 -8.12
N PHE A 295 -2.69 -0.92 -7.76
CA PHE A 295 -2.83 0.21 -8.68
C PHE A 295 -1.47 0.73 -9.16
N TYR A 296 -0.49 0.79 -8.26
CA TYR A 296 0.89 1.21 -8.56
C TYR A 296 1.67 0.17 -9.36
N ASP A 297 1.34 -1.12 -9.22
CA ASP A 297 2.12 -2.29 -9.66
C ASP A 297 3.42 -2.48 -8.84
N ALA A 298 3.34 -2.27 -7.53
CA ALA A 298 4.45 -2.44 -6.60
C ALA A 298 4.58 -3.91 -6.17
N ARG A 299 5.26 -4.75 -6.95
CA ARG A 299 5.37 -6.21 -6.72
C ARG A 299 5.80 -6.56 -5.30
N GLN A 300 6.83 -5.90 -4.78
CA GLN A 300 7.31 -6.15 -3.43
C GLN A 300 6.25 -5.80 -2.36
N ARG A 301 5.48 -4.72 -2.57
CA ARG A 301 4.40 -4.30 -1.66
C ARG A 301 3.21 -5.25 -1.73
N ILE A 302 2.87 -5.71 -2.92
CA ILE A 302 1.85 -6.74 -3.13
C ILE A 302 2.20 -8.01 -2.35
N ILE A 303 3.45 -8.47 -2.42
CA ILE A 303 3.93 -9.64 -1.67
C ILE A 303 3.86 -9.39 -0.16
N GLN A 304 4.37 -8.25 0.32
CA GLN A 304 4.34 -7.92 1.76
C GLN A 304 2.92 -7.83 2.32
N THR A 305 2.03 -7.13 1.63
CA THR A 305 0.63 -6.99 2.04
C THR A 305 -0.12 -8.31 1.89
N GLY A 306 0.19 -9.08 0.84
CA GLY A 306 -0.38 -10.40 0.57
C GLY A 306 -0.04 -11.45 1.63
N GLN A 307 1.05 -11.28 2.38
CA GLN A 307 1.38 -12.15 3.52
C GLN A 307 0.51 -11.87 4.75
N ILE A 308 0.09 -10.63 4.95
CA ILE A 308 -0.66 -10.20 6.14
C ILE A 308 -2.18 -10.31 5.90
N LEU A 309 -2.65 -9.98 4.71
CA LEU A 309 -4.06 -9.95 4.36
C LEU A 309 -4.81 -11.27 4.65
N PRO A 310 -4.31 -12.46 4.25
CA PRO A 310 -5.02 -13.71 4.52
C PRO A 310 -5.17 -13.99 6.01
N ILE A 311 -4.19 -13.62 6.83
CA ILE A 311 -4.21 -13.82 8.28
C ILE A 311 -5.32 -12.98 8.91
N ILE A 312 -5.37 -11.70 8.57
CA ILE A 312 -6.39 -10.77 9.08
C ILE A 312 -7.80 -11.17 8.60
N GLU A 313 -7.94 -11.53 7.32
CA GLU A 313 -9.22 -11.97 6.77
C GLU A 313 -9.69 -13.29 7.39
N GLN A 314 -8.78 -14.23 7.66
CA GLN A 314 -9.11 -15.47 8.32
C GLN A 314 -9.63 -15.23 9.74
N ASP A 315 -8.98 -14.38 10.51
CA ASP A 315 -9.43 -14.05 11.87
C ASP A 315 -10.75 -13.29 11.88
N ARG A 316 -10.90 -12.34 10.95
CA ARG A 316 -12.19 -11.66 10.75
C ARG A 316 -13.31 -12.67 10.44
N PHE A 317 -13.02 -13.60 9.52
CA PHE A 317 -13.96 -14.65 9.18
C PHE A 317 -14.29 -15.51 10.40
N ASN A 318 -13.30 -15.90 11.20
CA ASN A 318 -13.49 -16.69 12.43
C ASN A 318 -14.34 -15.94 13.46
N ILE A 319 -14.10 -14.63 13.66
CA ILE A 319 -14.89 -13.78 14.55
C ILE A 319 -16.33 -13.70 14.05
N MET A 320 -16.55 -13.42 12.76
CA MET A 320 -17.88 -13.36 12.17
C MET A 320 -18.60 -14.71 12.26
N LYS A 321 -17.90 -15.82 12.03
CA LYS A 321 -18.42 -17.18 12.19
C LYS A 321 -18.80 -17.46 13.64
N SER A 322 -17.96 -17.07 14.59
CA SER A 322 -18.23 -17.21 16.02
C SER A 322 -19.46 -16.39 16.44
N GLN A 323 -19.54 -15.13 16.04
CA GLN A 323 -20.70 -14.27 16.30
C GLN A 323 -21.98 -14.85 15.67
N ARG A 324 -21.89 -15.28 14.40
CA ARG A 324 -23.01 -15.94 13.73
C ARG A 324 -23.47 -17.19 14.49
N ASN A 325 -22.50 -18.02 14.91
CA ASN A 325 -22.81 -19.24 15.66
C ASN A 325 -23.42 -18.92 17.04
N ALA A 326 -22.93 -17.86 17.71
CA ALA A 326 -23.53 -17.36 18.95
C ALA A 326 -24.95 -16.85 18.70
N PHE A 327 -25.20 -16.08 17.64
CA PHE A 327 -26.55 -15.65 17.25
C PHE A 327 -27.47 -16.84 16.92
N ILE A 328 -26.95 -17.84 16.20
CA ILE A 328 -27.68 -19.08 15.92
C ILE A 328 -27.99 -19.80 17.24
N GLY A 329 -27.01 -19.89 18.15
CA GLY A 329 -27.20 -20.48 19.47
C GLY A 329 -28.29 -19.78 20.31
N VAL A 330 -28.26 -18.44 20.33
CA VAL A 330 -29.27 -17.61 20.99
C VAL A 330 -30.62 -17.77 20.30
N ALA A 331 -30.67 -17.78 18.98
CA ALA A 331 -31.90 -18.00 18.22
C ALA A 331 -32.49 -19.40 18.50
N ILE A 332 -31.66 -20.44 18.54
CA ILE A 332 -32.07 -21.80 18.90
C ILE A 332 -32.56 -21.86 20.36
N ALA A 333 -31.82 -21.22 21.28
CA ALA A 333 -32.23 -21.14 22.68
C ALA A 333 -33.56 -20.39 22.85
N ALA A 334 -33.74 -19.29 22.11
CA ALA A 334 -35.00 -18.54 22.09
C ALA A 334 -36.14 -19.37 21.49
N VAL A 335 -35.88 -20.10 20.40
CA VAL A 335 -36.85 -21.03 19.79
C VAL A 335 -37.20 -22.18 20.76
N LEU A 336 -36.18 -22.76 21.43
CA LEU A 336 -36.40 -23.79 22.44
C LEU A 336 -37.22 -23.26 23.63
N LEU A 337 -36.96 -22.03 24.07
CA LEU A 337 -37.74 -21.37 25.11
C LEU A 337 -39.17 -21.11 24.66
N ILE A 338 -39.37 -20.65 23.42
CA ILE A 338 -40.68 -20.45 22.81
C ILE A 338 -41.42 -21.78 22.69
N VAL A 339 -40.73 -22.83 22.22
CA VAL A 339 -41.29 -24.18 22.14
C VAL A 339 -41.67 -24.72 23.52
N ALA A 340 -40.79 -24.52 24.53
CA ALA A 340 -41.10 -24.91 25.91
C ALA A 340 -42.30 -24.16 26.46
N LEU A 341 -42.43 -22.86 26.21
CA LEU A 341 -43.57 -22.03 26.59
C LEU A 341 -44.85 -22.46 25.85
N LEU A 342 -44.74 -22.80 24.56
CA LEU A 342 -45.84 -23.29 23.76
C LEU A 342 -46.31 -24.68 24.23
N VAL A 343 -45.34 -25.58 24.55
CA VAL A 343 -45.65 -26.88 25.14
C VAL A 343 -46.31 -26.70 26.50
N PHE A 344 -45.74 -25.82 27.34
CA PHE A 344 -46.33 -25.53 28.65
C PHE A 344 -47.74 -24.93 28.52
N THR A 345 -47.91 -23.97 27.60
CA THR A 345 -49.26 -23.41 27.32
C THR A 345 -50.18 -24.40 26.63
N ALA A 346 -49.65 -25.31 25.79
CA ALA A 346 -50.46 -26.39 25.18
C ALA A 346 -50.87 -27.46 26.22
N VAL A 347 -49.98 -27.78 27.18
CA VAL A 347 -50.30 -28.64 28.31
C VAL A 347 -51.37 -28.00 29.18
N ILE A 348 -51.22 -26.72 29.50
CA ILE A 348 -52.23 -25.94 30.24
C ILE A 348 -53.54 -25.86 29.44
N ARG A 349 -53.45 -25.58 28.13
CA ARG A 349 -54.66 -25.49 27.26
C ARG A 349 -55.22 -26.84 26.87
N ARG A 350 -54.42 -27.93 26.87
CA ARG A 350 -54.96 -29.31 26.74
C ARG A 350 -55.97 -29.67 27.88
N GLN A 351 -55.63 -29.10 29.02
CA GLN A 351 -56.65 -29.17 30.14
C GLN A 351 -57.84 -28.27 29.87
N MET A 352 -57.71 -27.25 28.97
CA MET A 352 -58.79 -26.29 28.67
C MET A 352 -59.38 -26.42 27.25
N ARG A 353 -59.29 -27.56 26.57
CA ARG A 353 -59.88 -27.86 25.26
C ARG A 353 -59.64 -26.86 24.11
N ARG A 354 -58.46 -26.20 24.02
CA ARG A 354 -58.18 -25.26 22.94
C ARG A 354 -56.95 -25.65 22.10
N LEU A 355 -56.82 -26.89 21.64
CA LEU A 355 -55.66 -27.43 20.95
C LEU A 355 -55.52 -26.99 19.48
N GLN A 356 -56.59 -26.59 18.82
CA GLN A 356 -56.53 -26.39 17.35
C GLN A 356 -55.96 -25.03 16.90
N GLU A 357 -56.04 -23.97 17.68
CA GLU A 357 -55.54 -22.64 17.28
C GLU A 357 -54.04 -22.49 17.41
N ALA A 358 -53.40 -23.17 18.39
CA ALA A 358 -51.95 -23.13 18.59
C ALA A 358 -51.17 -23.83 17.45
N ARG A 359 -51.77 -24.89 16.87
CA ARG A 359 -51.15 -25.66 15.79
C ARG A 359 -50.98 -24.82 14.49
N ARG A 360 -51.97 -24.01 14.14
CA ARG A 360 -51.91 -23.14 12.95
C ARG A 360 -50.95 -21.97 13.09
N ALA A 361 -50.67 -21.51 14.32
CA ALA A 361 -49.68 -20.42 14.55
C ALA A 361 -48.25 -20.93 14.43
N ILE A 362 -47.98 -22.16 14.89
CA ILE A 362 -46.63 -22.80 14.80
C ILE A 362 -46.23 -23.08 13.33
N GLU A 363 -47.19 -23.55 12.51
CA GLU A 363 -46.92 -23.83 11.09
C GLU A 363 -46.60 -22.55 10.31
N ARG A 364 -47.26 -21.42 10.63
CA ARG A 364 -46.91 -20.11 9.99
C ARG A 364 -45.54 -19.59 10.39
N ALA A 365 -45.16 -19.74 11.67
CA ALA A 365 -43.85 -19.30 12.14
C ALA A 365 -42.70 -20.10 11.48
N ASN A 366 -42.89 -21.41 11.31
CA ASN A 366 -41.94 -22.29 10.63
C ASN A 366 -41.75 -21.96 9.13
N HIS A 367 -42.85 -21.64 8.44
CA HIS A 367 -42.81 -21.29 7.04
C HIS A 367 -42.05 -19.95 6.83
N THR A 368 -42.26 -18.98 7.74
CA THR A 368 -41.53 -17.69 7.70
C THR A 368 -40.06 -17.87 8.01
N LEU A 369 -39.73 -18.76 8.94
CA LEU A 369 -38.35 -19.07 9.30
C LEU A 369 -37.58 -19.74 8.14
N GLN A 370 -38.25 -20.67 7.43
CA GLN A 370 -37.65 -21.35 6.27
C GLN A 370 -37.37 -20.37 5.10
N THR A 371 -38.25 -19.43 4.84
CA THR A 371 -38.04 -18.40 3.81
C THR A 371 -36.91 -17.45 4.18
N THR A 372 -36.77 -17.06 5.45
CA THR A 372 -35.68 -16.14 5.88
C THR A 372 -34.31 -16.83 5.84
N VAL A 373 -34.26 -18.13 6.21
CA VAL A 373 -33.02 -18.92 6.11
C VAL A 373 -32.59 -19.16 4.64
N ALA A 374 -33.57 -19.36 3.74
CA ALA A 374 -33.29 -19.49 2.30
C ALA A 374 -32.68 -18.20 1.71
N GLN A 375 -33.27 -17.03 2.06
CA GLN A 375 -32.75 -15.72 1.62
C GLN A 375 -31.34 -15.41 2.16
N LEU A 376 -31.03 -15.83 3.37
CA LEU A 376 -29.68 -15.66 3.96
C LEU A 376 -28.65 -16.57 3.30
N ARG A 377 -29.05 -17.80 2.89
CA ARG A 377 -28.15 -18.69 2.12
C ARG A 377 -27.83 -18.12 0.72
N GLU A 378 -28.84 -17.66 0.03
CA GLU A 378 -28.69 -17.09 -1.32
C GLU A 378 -27.78 -15.85 -1.31
N ALA A 379 -27.91 -14.97 -0.33
CA ALA A 379 -27.05 -13.79 -0.17
C ALA A 379 -25.57 -14.15 0.12
N ASN A 380 -25.31 -15.21 0.86
CA ASN A 380 -23.94 -15.67 1.12
C ASN A 380 -23.30 -16.35 -0.12
N GLU A 381 -24.07 -17.14 -0.87
CA GLU A 381 -23.57 -17.77 -2.11
C GLU A 381 -23.19 -16.72 -3.17
N ILE A 382 -24.02 -15.68 -3.35
CA ILE A 382 -23.74 -14.57 -4.27
C ILE A 382 -22.47 -13.82 -3.86
N LYS A 383 -22.26 -13.59 -2.57
CA LYS A 383 -21.06 -12.92 -2.04
C LYS A 383 -19.79 -13.75 -2.30
N ASP A 384 -19.85 -15.06 -2.07
CA ASP A 384 -18.70 -15.95 -2.25
C ASP A 384 -18.33 -16.11 -3.74
N GLU A 385 -19.34 -16.12 -4.62
CA GLU A 385 -19.12 -16.13 -6.07
C GLU A 385 -18.45 -14.83 -6.56
N TYR A 386 -18.88 -13.67 -6.05
CA TYR A 386 -18.32 -12.36 -6.42
C TYR A 386 -16.85 -12.24 -6.00
N ILE A 387 -16.53 -12.70 -4.79
CA ILE A 387 -15.16 -12.73 -4.29
C ILE A 387 -14.29 -13.66 -5.14
N GLY A 388 -14.78 -14.87 -5.46
CA GLY A 388 -14.07 -15.84 -6.28
C GLY A 388 -13.74 -15.33 -7.69
N ARG A 389 -14.70 -14.68 -8.35
CA ARG A 389 -14.51 -14.06 -9.69
C ARG A 389 -13.49 -12.91 -9.66
N SER A 390 -13.53 -12.07 -8.62
CA SER A 390 -12.56 -10.96 -8.44
C SER A 390 -11.12 -11.47 -8.28
N PHE A 391 -10.91 -12.55 -7.52
CA PHE A 391 -9.58 -13.16 -7.35
C PHE A 391 -9.07 -13.82 -8.64
N TYR A 392 -9.96 -14.48 -9.39
CA TYR A 392 -9.57 -15.14 -10.63
C TYR A 392 -9.16 -14.13 -11.71
N ALA A 393 -9.94 -13.06 -11.86
CA ALA A 393 -9.62 -11.97 -12.79
C ALA A 393 -8.27 -11.31 -12.48
N ASN A 394 -7.98 -11.04 -11.20
CA ASN A 394 -6.70 -10.46 -10.79
C ASN A 394 -5.50 -11.40 -11.03
N SER A 395 -5.67 -12.71 -10.86
CA SER A 395 -4.61 -13.70 -11.12
C SER A 395 -4.31 -13.85 -12.63
N GLU A 396 -5.34 -13.78 -13.46
CA GLU A 396 -5.18 -13.82 -14.92
C GLU A 396 -4.47 -12.56 -15.43
N TYR A 397 -4.79 -11.38 -14.85
CA TYR A 397 -4.13 -10.12 -15.17
C TYR A 397 -2.62 -10.17 -14.90
N LEU A 398 -2.23 -10.66 -13.74
CA LEU A 398 -0.82 -10.81 -13.36
C LEU A 398 -0.07 -11.74 -14.33
N SER A 399 -0.72 -12.83 -14.77
CA SER A 399 -0.14 -13.76 -15.73
C SER A 399 0.06 -13.12 -17.13
N LYS A 400 -0.92 -12.31 -17.59
CA LYS A 400 -0.85 -11.60 -18.89
C LYS A 400 0.27 -10.55 -18.86
N ILE A 401 0.42 -9.80 -17.76
CA ILE A 401 1.49 -8.82 -17.57
C ILE A 401 2.86 -9.51 -17.52
N GLU A 402 2.99 -10.61 -16.81
CA GLU A 402 4.24 -11.38 -16.76
C GLU A 402 4.61 -11.94 -18.15
N HIS A 403 3.63 -12.39 -18.91
CA HIS A 403 3.82 -12.83 -20.29
C HIS A 403 4.26 -11.68 -21.21
N LEU A 404 3.65 -10.51 -21.07
CA LEU A 404 4.02 -9.29 -21.80
C LEU A 404 5.49 -8.89 -21.49
N PHE A 405 5.87 -8.88 -20.22
CA PHE A 405 7.26 -8.58 -19.83
C PHE A 405 8.26 -9.59 -20.39
N ARG A 406 7.96 -10.89 -20.34
CA ARG A 406 8.80 -11.94 -20.93
C ARG A 406 8.91 -11.78 -22.47
N THR A 407 7.85 -11.32 -23.12
CA THR A 407 7.83 -11.09 -24.58
C THR A 407 8.67 -9.86 -24.94
N ILE A 408 8.57 -8.78 -24.14
CA ILE A 408 9.38 -7.56 -24.27
C ILE A 408 10.87 -7.88 -24.04
N ASP A 409 11.18 -8.59 -22.97
CA ASP A 409 12.56 -8.95 -22.59
C ASP A 409 13.21 -9.84 -23.66
N ARG A 410 12.47 -10.80 -24.21
CA ARG A 410 12.92 -11.65 -25.32
C ARG A 410 13.19 -10.84 -26.58
N LYS A 411 12.37 -9.82 -26.90
CA LYS A 411 12.55 -8.96 -28.07
C LYS A 411 13.73 -7.98 -27.89
N ILE A 412 13.94 -7.46 -26.68
CA ILE A 412 15.08 -6.59 -26.35
C ILE A 412 16.41 -7.34 -26.45
N THR A 413 16.42 -8.63 -26.09
CA THR A 413 17.65 -9.44 -26.07
C THR A 413 18.02 -9.99 -27.46
N ALA A 414 17.11 -10.02 -28.41
CA ALA A 414 17.26 -10.76 -29.68
C ALA A 414 17.55 -9.90 -30.92
N GLN A 415 17.49 -8.55 -30.87
CA GLN A 415 17.56 -7.72 -32.09
C GLN A 415 18.42 -6.46 -31.94
N PRO A 416 19.07 -5.96 -33.02
CA PRO A 416 19.76 -4.64 -33.06
C PRO A 416 18.75 -3.51 -32.89
N TYR A 417 19.21 -2.40 -32.28
CA TYR A 417 18.43 -1.29 -31.74
C TYR A 417 17.40 -0.64 -32.70
N ASP A 418 17.70 -0.57 -34.01
CA ASP A 418 16.81 0.06 -35.00
C ASP A 418 15.62 -0.84 -35.41
N ASP A 419 15.80 -2.15 -35.45
CA ASP A 419 14.74 -3.12 -35.73
C ASP A 419 13.79 -3.31 -34.55
N LEU A 420 14.31 -3.12 -33.33
CA LEU A 420 13.52 -3.20 -32.10
C LEU A 420 12.42 -2.12 -32.04
N ARG A 421 12.72 -0.91 -32.53
CA ARG A 421 11.79 0.23 -32.53
C ARG A 421 10.61 0.01 -33.48
N PHE A 422 10.84 -0.64 -34.62
CA PHE A 422 9.79 -0.95 -35.60
C PHE A 422 8.92 -2.11 -35.11
N SER A 423 9.55 -3.16 -34.58
CA SER A 423 8.83 -4.36 -34.11
C SER A 423 8.00 -4.13 -32.85
N LEU A 424 8.41 -3.20 -31.96
CA LEU A 424 7.64 -2.82 -30.77
C LEU A 424 6.44 -1.91 -31.11
N ARG A 425 6.49 -1.21 -32.24
CA ARG A 425 5.43 -0.28 -32.66
C ARG A 425 4.29 -0.96 -33.44
N GLU A 426 4.56 -2.05 -34.13
CA GLU A 426 3.56 -2.80 -34.97
C GLU A 426 3.20 -4.19 -34.47
N SER A 427 3.83 -4.67 -33.41
CA SER A 427 3.66 -6.06 -33.00
C SER A 427 2.57 -6.27 -31.96
N THR A 428 2.26 -7.53 -31.72
CA THR A 428 1.42 -8.18 -30.71
C THR A 428 1.25 -7.45 -29.37
N ILE A 429 2.22 -6.56 -28.98
CA ILE A 429 2.17 -5.76 -27.76
C ILE A 429 1.03 -4.73 -27.79
N ASN A 430 0.72 -4.16 -28.95
CA ASN A 430 -0.40 -3.21 -29.07
C ASN A 430 -1.75 -3.93 -29.10
N SER A 431 -1.82 -5.16 -29.65
CA SER A 431 -3.04 -5.99 -29.58
C SER A 431 -3.25 -6.54 -28.17
N GLU A 432 -2.22 -7.08 -27.52
CA GLU A 432 -2.31 -7.55 -26.13
C GLU A 432 -2.61 -6.42 -25.13
N ARG A 433 -2.09 -5.20 -25.40
CA ARG A 433 -2.45 -4.01 -24.63
C ARG A 433 -3.92 -3.61 -24.83
N ALA A 434 -4.43 -3.68 -26.07
CA ALA A 434 -5.82 -3.39 -26.36
C ALA A 434 -6.76 -4.43 -25.73
N ASP A 435 -6.36 -5.71 -25.71
CA ASP A 435 -7.11 -6.79 -25.06
C ASP A 435 -7.13 -6.62 -23.53
N ILE A 436 -6.01 -6.19 -22.92
CA ILE A 436 -5.93 -5.89 -21.49
C ILE A 436 -6.83 -4.70 -21.11
N TYR A 437 -6.94 -3.67 -21.96
CA TYR A 437 -7.83 -2.53 -21.72
C TYR A 437 -9.30 -2.85 -22.03
N ALA A 438 -9.57 -3.68 -23.04
CA ALA A 438 -10.94 -4.10 -23.35
C ALA A 438 -11.57 -4.96 -22.25
N ASP A 439 -10.75 -5.79 -21.59
CA ASP A 439 -11.18 -6.60 -20.45
C ASP A 439 -11.36 -5.78 -19.16
N PHE A 440 -10.85 -4.53 -19.11
CA PHE A 440 -11.02 -3.63 -17.97
C PHE A 440 -12.33 -2.83 -18.03
N ASP A 441 -12.86 -2.59 -19.24
CA ASP A 441 -14.09 -1.82 -19.47
C ASP A 441 -15.34 -2.74 -19.56
N ALA A 442 -15.19 -4.06 -19.50
CA ALA A 442 -16.27 -5.06 -19.48
C ALA A 442 -16.56 -5.59 -18.08
#